data_cf82a0dda239e22f0a6e7fa774446d3b
#
_entry.id   cf82a0dda239e22f0a6e7fa774446d3b
#
_cell.length_a   1.000
_cell.length_b   1.000
_cell.length_c   1.000
_cell.angle_alpha   90.00
_cell.angle_beta   90.00
_cell.angle_gamma   90.00
#
_symmetry.space_group_name_H-M   'P 1'
#
loop_
_entity.id
_entity.type
_entity.pdbx_description
1 polymer ?
#
loop_
_entity_poly.entity_id
_entity_poly.type
_entity_poly.pdbx_seq_one_letter_code
_entity_poly.pdbx_strand_id
1 'polypeptide(L)' 'MKEAPVETIYARGGKRRVVIFQRASGSYGYREEYHYKNDLAHVEGWASLGGNACYYEDLETAKRELVDNVAWLAKRKIG' A
#
# COMPACT_ATOMS: atom_id res chain seq x y z
N MET A 1 11.58 -7.22 14.49
CA MET A 1 10.13 -7.21 14.61
C MET A 1 9.51 -7.07 13.26
N LYS A 2 8.50 -7.80 13.05
CA LYS A 2 7.91 -7.85 11.73
C LYS A 2 6.64 -7.05 11.65
N GLU A 3 6.46 -6.42 10.51
CA GLU A 3 5.19 -5.81 10.19
C GLU A 3 4.24 -6.93 9.76
N ALA A 4 2.99 -6.79 10.13
CA ALA A 4 1.97 -7.75 9.74
C ALA A 4 1.03 -7.09 8.76
N PRO A 5 0.92 -7.60 7.53
CA PRO A 5 -0.04 -7.02 6.60
C PRO A 5 -1.46 -7.25 7.10
N VAL A 6 -2.24 -6.17 7.04
CA VAL A 6 -3.61 -6.19 7.52
C VAL A 6 -4.57 -6.24 6.35
N GLU A 7 -4.29 -5.44 5.33
CA GLU A 7 -5.18 -5.36 4.18
C GLU A 7 -4.37 -4.92 2.97
N THR A 8 -4.68 -5.47 1.82
CA THR A 8 -4.04 -5.08 0.56
C THR A 8 -5.12 -4.67 -0.41
N ILE A 9 -4.95 -3.50 -1.02
CA ILE A 9 -5.91 -2.96 -1.97
C ILE A 9 -5.22 -2.84 -3.31
N TYR A 10 -5.79 -3.46 -4.33
CA TYR A 10 -5.22 -3.45 -5.67
C TYR A 10 -5.87 -2.41 -6.55
N ALA A 11 -5.07 -1.75 -7.36
CA ALA A 11 -5.59 -0.83 -8.35
C ALA A 11 -6.24 -1.63 -9.48
N ARG A 12 -7.10 -0.94 -10.21
CA ARG A 12 -7.67 -1.50 -11.41
C ARG A 12 -6.51 -1.85 -12.36
N GLY A 13 -6.55 -3.03 -12.92
CA GLY A 13 -5.46 -3.49 -13.77
C GLY A 13 -4.39 -4.27 -13.04
N GLY A 14 -4.36 -4.18 -11.72
CA GLY A 14 -3.49 -5.02 -10.91
C GLY A 14 -2.02 -4.67 -10.92
N LYS A 15 -1.65 -3.47 -11.40
CA LYS A 15 -0.24 -3.10 -11.48
C LYS A 15 0.21 -2.17 -10.36
N ARG A 16 -0.71 -1.77 -9.51
CA ARG A 16 -0.41 -0.98 -8.33
C ARG A 16 -1.19 -1.54 -7.18
N ARG A 17 -0.65 -1.41 -5.99
CA ARG A 17 -1.38 -1.84 -4.81
C ARG A 17 -0.91 -1.04 -3.62
N VAL A 18 -1.73 -1.02 -2.58
CA VAL A 18 -1.38 -0.43 -1.29
C VAL A 18 -1.48 -1.53 -0.25
N VAL A 19 -0.46 -1.67 0.54
CA VAL A 19 -0.43 -2.63 1.64
C VAL A 19 -0.51 -1.85 2.94
N ILE A 20 -1.55 -2.13 3.70
CA ILE A 20 -1.70 -1.58 5.04
C ILE A 20 -1.15 -2.62 6.01
N PHE A 21 -0.30 -2.18 6.91
CA PHE A 21 0.35 -3.09 7.84
C PHE A 21 0.29 -2.55 9.26
N GLN A 22 0.46 -3.45 10.22
CA GLN A 22 0.54 -3.08 11.61
C GLN A 22 1.94 -3.41 12.11
N ARG A 23 2.54 -2.48 12.83
CA ARG A 23 3.85 -2.67 13.39
C ARG A 23 3.76 -3.34 14.76
N ALA A 24 4.89 -3.83 15.23
CA ALA A 24 4.95 -4.45 16.54
C ALA A 24 4.51 -3.51 17.64
N SER A 25 4.70 -2.21 17.44
CA SER A 25 4.28 -1.21 18.41
C SER A 25 2.77 -1.02 18.46
N GLY A 26 2.07 -1.57 17.48
CA GLY A 26 0.61 -1.40 17.41
C GLY A 26 0.17 -0.35 16.42
N SER A 27 1.07 0.50 15.97
CA SER A 27 0.70 1.54 15.02
C SER A 27 0.51 0.95 13.63
N TYR A 28 -0.25 1.65 12.81
CA TYR A 28 -0.52 1.24 11.44
C TYR A 28 0.21 2.14 10.46
N GLY A 29 0.51 1.58 9.31
CA GLY A 29 1.08 2.34 8.23
C GLY A 29 0.65 1.72 6.92
N TYR A 30 1.05 2.34 5.83
CA TYR A 30 0.79 1.77 4.52
C TYR A 30 1.94 2.09 3.60
N ARG A 31 2.04 1.32 2.52
CA ARG A 31 2.99 1.65 1.47
C ARG A 31 2.34 1.33 0.14
N GLU A 32 2.67 2.14 -0.85
CA GLU A 32 2.21 1.91 -2.20
C GLU A 32 3.29 1.14 -2.94
N GLU A 33 2.86 0.15 -3.72
CA GLU A 33 3.79 -0.70 -4.45
C GLU A 33 3.36 -0.79 -5.90
N TYR A 34 4.32 -1.05 -6.76
CA TYR A 34 4.04 -1.27 -8.17
C TYR A 34 4.58 -2.61 -8.59
N HIS A 35 3.92 -3.19 -9.56
CA HIS A 35 4.34 -4.48 -10.11
C HIS A 35 5.34 -4.25 -11.22
N TYR A 36 6.46 -4.97 -11.18
CA TYR A 36 7.47 -4.88 -12.22
C TYR A 36 7.69 -6.25 -12.82
N LYS A 37 8.14 -6.25 -14.06
CA LYS A 37 8.46 -7.47 -14.76
C LYS A 37 9.66 -7.21 -15.66
N ASN A 38 10.68 -8.03 -15.54
CA ASN A 38 11.87 -7.94 -16.38
C ASN A 38 12.00 -9.26 -17.14
N ASP A 39 11.66 -9.25 -18.42
CA ASP A 39 11.65 -10.46 -19.21
C ASP A 39 13.05 -11.01 -19.44
N LEU A 40 14.04 -10.13 -19.54
CA LEU A 40 15.41 -10.57 -19.77
C LEU A 40 15.97 -11.30 -18.58
N ALA A 41 15.67 -10.84 -17.40
CA ALA A 41 16.15 -11.45 -16.16
C ALA A 41 15.20 -12.50 -15.62
N HIS A 42 14.01 -12.63 -16.21
CA HIS A 42 12.99 -13.57 -15.75
C HIS A 42 12.60 -13.33 -14.31
N VAL A 43 12.48 -12.06 -13.94
CA VAL A 43 12.05 -11.71 -12.58
C VAL A 43 10.82 -10.83 -12.67
N GLU A 44 9.96 -11.00 -11.68
CA GLU A 44 8.83 -10.11 -11.51
C GLU A 44 8.47 -10.06 -10.04
N GLY A 45 7.83 -8.99 -9.64
CA GLY A 45 7.49 -8.84 -8.25
C GLY A 45 6.91 -7.46 -7.97
N TRP A 46 6.93 -7.12 -6.71
CA TRP A 46 6.40 -5.84 -6.26
C TRP A 46 7.51 -5.05 -5.61
N ALA A 47 7.53 -3.75 -5.90
CA ALA A 47 8.53 -2.86 -5.32
C ALA A 47 7.81 -1.64 -4.75
N SER A 48 8.38 -1.11 -3.69
CA SER A 48 7.83 0.07 -3.04
C SER A 48 8.06 1.29 -3.91
N LEU A 49 7.05 2.17 -3.97
CA LEU A 49 7.21 3.45 -4.65
C LEU A 49 7.94 4.45 -3.78
N GLY A 50 8.25 4.07 -2.55
CA GLY A 50 8.91 4.96 -1.63
C GLY A 50 7.91 5.84 -0.91
N GLY A 51 8.37 6.94 -0.40
CA GLY A 51 7.53 7.85 0.32
C GLY A 51 7.91 7.93 1.78
N ASN A 52 7.17 8.72 2.51
CA ASN A 52 7.45 8.95 3.91
C ASN A 52 6.79 7.88 4.76
N ALA A 53 7.45 7.58 5.88
CA ALA A 53 6.84 6.70 6.86
C ALA A 53 5.59 7.36 7.42
N CYS A 54 4.58 6.58 7.68
CA CYS A 54 3.36 7.09 8.28
C CYS A 54 2.99 6.23 9.47
N TYR A 55 2.40 6.87 10.46
CA TYR A 55 2.07 6.24 11.73
C TYR A 55 0.67 6.64 12.11
N TYR A 56 -0.21 5.66 12.21
CA TYR A 56 -1.60 5.91 12.59
C TYR A 56 -1.96 5.05 13.78
N GLU A 57 -2.77 5.59 14.66
CA GLU A 57 -3.13 4.86 15.86
C GLU A 57 -4.11 3.74 15.61
N ASP A 58 -4.95 3.89 14.60
CA ASP A 58 -5.93 2.87 14.33
C ASP A 58 -6.08 2.67 12.83
N LEU A 59 -6.67 1.54 12.49
CA LEU A 59 -6.83 1.14 11.10
C LEU A 59 -7.74 2.07 10.34
N GLU A 60 -8.78 2.54 10.99
CA GLU A 60 -9.75 3.39 10.32
C GLU A 60 -9.13 4.70 9.87
N THR A 61 -8.31 5.30 10.73
CA THR A 61 -7.60 6.52 10.37
C THR A 61 -6.63 6.27 9.24
N ALA A 62 -5.92 5.15 9.28
CA ALA A 62 -4.99 4.80 8.22
C ALA A 62 -5.71 4.70 6.88
N LYS A 63 -6.86 4.06 6.87
CA LYS A 63 -7.61 3.89 5.63
C LYS A 63 -8.16 5.21 5.10
N ARG A 64 -8.58 6.09 5.99
CA ARG A 64 -9.09 7.39 5.59
C ARG A 64 -8.00 8.25 4.96
N GLU A 65 -6.83 8.28 5.60
CA GLU A 65 -5.72 9.05 5.09
C GLU A 65 -5.20 8.49 3.77
N LEU A 66 -5.20 7.20 3.68
CA LEU A 66 -4.79 6.50 2.49
C LEU A 66 -5.59 6.93 1.27
N VAL A 67 -6.90 7.03 1.41
CA VAL A 67 -7.77 7.43 0.31
C VAL A 67 -7.43 8.84 -0.17
N ASP A 68 -7.08 9.72 0.77
CA ASP A 68 -6.74 11.09 0.41
C ASP A 68 -5.36 11.21 -0.22
N ASN A 69 -4.44 10.33 0.16
CA ASN A 69 -3.06 10.48 -0.25
C ASN A 69 -2.68 9.68 -1.49
N VAL A 70 -3.47 8.67 -1.82
CA VAL A 70 -3.19 7.83 -2.97
C VAL A 70 -4.20 8.16 -4.05
N ALA A 71 -3.73 8.83 -5.10
CA ALA A 71 -4.61 9.40 -6.11
C ALA A 71 -5.57 8.41 -6.74
N TRP A 72 -5.08 7.24 -7.10
CA TRP A 72 -5.95 6.29 -7.79
C TRP A 72 -7.01 5.70 -6.86
N LEU A 73 -6.77 5.74 -5.55
CA LEU A 73 -7.77 5.29 -4.59
C LEU A 73 -8.91 6.28 -4.47
N ALA A 74 -8.59 7.56 -4.51
CA ALA A 74 -9.62 8.58 -4.46
C ALA A 74 -10.57 8.46 -5.63
N LYS A 75 -10.03 8.22 -6.81
CA LYS A 75 -10.86 8.02 -8.00
C LYS A 75 -11.72 6.78 -7.90
N ARG A 76 -11.13 5.72 -7.40
CA ARG A 76 -11.81 4.45 -7.31
C ARG A 76 -12.99 4.49 -6.37
N LYS A 77 -12.87 5.30 -5.33
CA LYS A 77 -13.89 5.39 -4.32
C LYS A 77 -15.19 5.94 -4.83
N ILE A 78 -15.11 6.76 -5.86
CA ILE A 78 -16.30 7.41 -6.41
C ILE A 78 -17.18 6.43 -7.14
N GLY A 79 -16.61 5.38 -7.65
CA GLY A 79 -17.34 4.41 -8.46
C GLY A 79 -18.48 3.75 -7.75
#